data_2646ccab668edf2fda61e39fcbebcec7
#
_entry.id   2646ccab668edf2fda61e39fcbebcec7
#
_cell.length_a   1.000
_cell.length_b   1.000
_cell.length_c   1.000
_cell.angle_alpha   90.00
_cell.angle_beta   90.00
_cell.angle_gamma   90.00
#
_symmetry.space_group_name_H-M   'P 1'
#
loop_
_entity.id
_entity.type
_entity.pdbx_description
1 polymer ?
#
loop_
_entity_poly.entity_id
_entity_poly.type
_entity_poly.pdbx_seq_one_letter_code
_entity_poly.pdbx_strand_id
1 'polypeptide(L)'
;LPAGMKYPSVFVQFSKPVVALQKLGEVMTSSPLMSIDPPLEGIYRWYGTSLLAFESSDEVIPQMEYTVIIKKNLTAIDGQMLQGMNSFTFKTQELSLLSIIPGYEAQKNGAYIDDRDVPLDLAGDIALVFSYPVNPSVIKEYIEIRDENKTYSFSVKAASDKVLQLSVKDTFKEDSTIAVVL
;
A
#
# COMPACT_ATOMS: atom_id res chain seq x y z
N LEU A 1 7.32 -1.79 -5.94
CA LEU A 1 6.17 -0.91 -6.23
C LEU A 1 6.35 0.41 -5.49
N PRO A 2 5.91 1.55 -6.05
CA PRO A 2 5.92 2.83 -5.35
C PRO A 2 5.13 2.78 -4.04
N ALA A 3 5.54 3.57 -3.05
CA ALA A 3 4.86 3.67 -1.76
C ALA A 3 3.38 4.05 -1.98
N GLY A 4 2.48 3.30 -1.34
CA GLY A 4 1.05 3.59 -1.39
C GLY A 4 0.31 3.10 -2.63
N MET A 5 0.94 2.36 -3.54
CA MET A 5 0.22 1.70 -4.64
C MET A 5 -0.66 0.59 -4.07
N LYS A 6 -1.96 0.82 -4.09
CA LYS A 6 -2.97 -0.07 -3.51
C LYS A 6 -3.30 -1.25 -4.42
N TYR A 7 -3.43 -0.96 -5.71
CA TYR A 7 -3.82 -1.90 -6.77
C TYR A 7 -2.71 -1.93 -7.84
N PRO A 8 -1.85 -2.94 -7.84
CA PRO A 8 -0.76 -3.00 -8.80
C PRO A 8 -1.28 -3.34 -10.21
N SER A 9 -0.60 -2.78 -11.20
CA SER A 9 -0.74 -3.22 -12.58
C SER A 9 0.57 -3.84 -13.04
N VAL A 10 0.48 -4.98 -13.71
CA VAL A 10 1.61 -5.70 -14.28
C VAL A 10 1.50 -5.68 -15.79
N PHE A 11 2.54 -5.21 -16.47
CA PHE A 11 2.59 -5.13 -17.92
C PHE A 11 3.65 -6.09 -18.46
N VAL A 12 3.25 -6.89 -19.45
CA VAL A 12 4.14 -7.79 -20.17
C VAL A 12 4.15 -7.40 -21.64
N GLN A 13 5.29 -6.85 -22.09
CA GLN A 13 5.51 -6.48 -23.48
C GLN A 13 6.23 -7.62 -24.21
N PHE A 14 5.57 -8.17 -25.20
CA PHE A 14 6.16 -9.14 -26.13
C PHE A 14 6.84 -8.43 -27.31
N SER A 15 7.92 -9.01 -27.82
CA SER A 15 8.66 -8.46 -28.97
C SER A 15 7.88 -8.56 -30.30
N LYS A 16 6.84 -9.42 -30.33
CA LYS A 16 6.00 -9.68 -31.50
C LYS A 16 4.52 -9.74 -31.12
N PRO A 17 3.61 -9.52 -32.09
CA PRO A 17 2.19 -9.73 -31.88
C PRO A 17 1.87 -11.17 -31.45
N VAL A 18 1.12 -11.31 -30.36
CA VAL A 18 0.69 -12.59 -29.78
C VAL A 18 -0.80 -12.83 -30.01
N VAL A 19 -1.58 -11.74 -30.10
CA VAL A 19 -3.03 -11.80 -30.31
C VAL A 19 -3.44 -10.98 -31.52
N ALA A 20 -4.52 -11.40 -32.16
CA ALA A 20 -5.12 -10.67 -33.28
C ALA A 20 -5.79 -9.37 -32.78
N LEU A 21 -5.94 -8.37 -33.66
CA LEU A 21 -6.57 -7.09 -33.36
C LEU A 21 -7.99 -7.23 -32.78
N GLN A 22 -8.73 -8.28 -33.18
CA GLN A 22 -10.08 -8.53 -32.70
C GLN A 22 -10.15 -8.87 -31.19
N LYS A 23 -9.02 -9.24 -30.60
CA LYS A 23 -8.91 -9.54 -29.16
C LYS A 23 -8.66 -8.30 -28.29
N LEU A 24 -8.45 -7.15 -28.89
CA LEU A 24 -8.21 -5.92 -28.16
C LEU A 24 -9.49 -5.46 -27.46
N GLY A 25 -9.33 -5.08 -26.19
CA GLY A 25 -10.44 -4.62 -25.36
C GLY A 25 -11.23 -5.72 -24.65
N GLU A 26 -11.01 -7.01 -24.98
CA GLU A 26 -11.57 -8.10 -24.16
C GLU A 26 -11.03 -8.02 -22.74
N VAL A 27 -11.94 -8.09 -21.77
CA VAL A 27 -11.63 -8.18 -20.33
C VAL A 27 -11.73 -9.64 -19.92
N MET A 28 -10.67 -10.17 -19.35
CA MET A 28 -10.59 -11.56 -18.91
C MET A 28 -10.30 -11.61 -17.41
N THR A 29 -10.96 -12.50 -16.68
CA THR A 29 -10.67 -12.75 -15.25
C THR A 29 -9.54 -13.76 -15.05
N SER A 30 -9.13 -14.44 -16.10
CA SER A 30 -7.97 -15.34 -16.12
C SER A 30 -7.25 -15.24 -17.45
N SER A 31 -5.95 -15.48 -17.47
CA SER A 31 -5.17 -15.51 -18.69
C SER A 31 -4.48 -16.85 -18.83
N PRO A 32 -4.57 -17.51 -20.00
CA PRO A 32 -3.80 -18.72 -20.25
C PRO A 32 -2.30 -18.44 -20.47
N LEU A 33 -1.91 -17.17 -20.56
CA LEU A 33 -0.55 -16.74 -20.92
C LEU A 33 0.25 -16.22 -19.73
N MET A 34 -0.43 -15.72 -18.69
CA MET A 34 0.21 -15.11 -17.53
C MET A 34 -0.56 -15.48 -16.27
N SER A 35 0.17 -15.77 -15.20
CA SER A 35 -0.36 -15.94 -13.84
C SER A 35 0.52 -15.22 -12.83
N ILE A 36 -0.02 -14.95 -11.65
CA ILE A 36 0.68 -14.29 -10.54
C ILE A 36 0.58 -15.21 -9.32
N ASP A 37 1.69 -15.39 -8.62
CA ASP A 37 1.80 -16.20 -7.41
C ASP A 37 2.50 -15.41 -6.29
N PRO A 38 1.92 -15.26 -5.10
CA PRO A 38 0.55 -15.63 -4.71
C PRO A 38 -0.53 -15.00 -5.61
N PRO A 39 -1.69 -15.65 -5.78
CA PRO A 39 -2.73 -15.17 -6.67
C PRO A 39 -3.29 -13.82 -6.21
N LEU A 40 -3.56 -12.95 -7.16
CA LEU A 40 -4.26 -11.68 -6.98
C LEU A 40 -5.53 -11.70 -7.82
N GLU A 41 -6.64 -11.24 -7.25
CA GLU A 41 -7.85 -10.99 -8.00
C GLU A 41 -7.66 -9.78 -8.92
N GLY A 42 -8.23 -9.82 -10.11
CA GLY A 42 -8.08 -8.74 -11.07
C GLY A 42 -8.51 -9.12 -12.47
N ILE A 43 -8.20 -8.26 -13.41
CA ILE A 43 -8.53 -8.44 -14.81
C ILE A 43 -7.28 -8.44 -15.69
N TYR A 44 -7.33 -9.22 -16.75
CA TYR A 44 -6.34 -9.21 -17.82
C TYR A 44 -6.90 -8.49 -19.04
N ARG A 45 -6.08 -7.68 -19.68
CA ARG A 45 -6.46 -6.91 -20.86
C ARG A 45 -5.31 -6.75 -21.83
N TRP A 46 -5.62 -6.80 -23.11
CA TRP A 46 -4.69 -6.48 -24.18
C TRP A 46 -4.79 -4.99 -24.54
N TYR A 47 -3.70 -4.23 -24.35
CA TYR A 47 -3.57 -2.83 -24.78
C TYR A 47 -2.95 -2.67 -26.17
N GLY A 48 -2.66 -3.76 -26.84
CA GLY A 48 -2.11 -3.87 -28.18
C GLY A 48 -1.91 -5.35 -28.48
N THR A 49 -1.53 -5.68 -29.68
CA THR A 49 -1.33 -7.09 -30.11
C THR A 49 -0.15 -7.77 -29.40
N SER A 50 0.68 -6.99 -28.69
CA SER A 50 1.89 -7.45 -28.00
C SER A 50 2.03 -6.94 -26.56
N LEU A 51 1.02 -6.26 -26.00
CA LEU A 51 1.06 -5.76 -24.62
C LEU A 51 -0.12 -6.35 -23.82
N LEU A 52 0.20 -7.28 -22.93
CA LEU A 52 -0.75 -7.85 -21.96
C LEU A 52 -0.59 -7.13 -20.63
N ALA A 53 -1.68 -6.66 -20.06
CA ALA A 53 -1.74 -6.12 -18.71
C ALA A 53 -2.57 -7.02 -17.80
N PHE A 54 -2.17 -7.07 -16.54
CA PHE A 54 -2.99 -7.47 -15.40
C PHE A 54 -3.23 -6.25 -14.53
N GLU A 55 -4.47 -5.99 -14.18
CA GLU A 55 -4.91 -4.90 -13.31
C GLU A 55 -5.56 -5.53 -12.08
N SER A 56 -4.91 -5.43 -10.92
CA SER A 56 -5.41 -6.02 -9.68
C SER A 56 -6.61 -5.26 -9.14
N SER A 57 -7.62 -6.00 -8.68
CA SER A 57 -8.69 -5.50 -7.82
C SER A 57 -8.40 -5.69 -6.34
N ASP A 58 -7.40 -6.52 -6.01
CA ASP A 58 -6.96 -6.76 -4.65
C ASP A 58 -5.90 -5.74 -4.20
N GLU A 59 -5.96 -5.41 -2.92
CA GLU A 59 -4.88 -4.69 -2.27
C GLU A 59 -3.70 -5.62 -2.02
N VAL A 60 -2.51 -5.16 -2.37
CA VAL A 60 -1.30 -5.93 -2.09
C VAL A 60 -0.96 -5.93 -0.60
N ILE A 61 -0.46 -7.07 -0.13
CA ILE A 61 0.05 -7.24 1.23
C ILE A 61 1.45 -6.61 1.31
N PRO A 62 1.76 -5.83 2.38
CA PRO A 62 3.12 -5.33 2.63
C PRO A 62 4.14 -6.47 2.73
N GLN A 63 5.38 -6.22 2.30
CA GLN A 63 6.52 -7.15 2.35
C GLN A 63 6.32 -8.48 1.60
N MET A 64 5.30 -8.57 0.75
CA MET A 64 5.01 -9.78 -0.02
C MET A 64 5.81 -9.78 -1.33
N GLU A 65 6.38 -10.91 -1.67
CA GLU A 65 6.98 -11.16 -2.97
C GLU A 65 5.97 -11.87 -3.87
N TYR A 66 5.77 -11.31 -5.05
CA TYR A 66 4.91 -11.86 -6.08
C TYR A 66 5.75 -12.30 -7.27
N THR A 67 5.46 -13.49 -7.79
CA THR A 67 6.09 -14.02 -9.01
C THR A 67 5.10 -13.94 -10.16
N VAL A 68 5.45 -13.25 -11.21
CA VAL A 68 4.72 -13.26 -12.48
C VAL A 68 5.29 -14.37 -13.34
N ILE A 69 4.42 -15.27 -13.79
CA ILE A 69 4.79 -16.44 -14.59
C ILE A 69 4.18 -16.32 -15.98
N ILE A 70 5.01 -16.35 -17.00
CA ILE A 70 4.61 -16.34 -18.42
C ILE A 70 4.65 -17.76 -18.95
N LYS A 71 3.64 -18.15 -19.69
CA LYS A 71 3.56 -19.48 -20.32
C LYS A 71 4.79 -19.76 -21.19
N LYS A 72 5.40 -20.90 -20.98
CA LYS A 72 6.50 -21.38 -21.83
C LYS A 72 5.98 -21.77 -23.24
N ASN A 73 6.86 -21.69 -24.24
CA ASN A 73 6.58 -22.05 -25.62
C ASN A 73 5.44 -21.23 -26.25
N LEU A 74 5.37 -19.96 -25.94
CA LEU A 74 4.41 -19.05 -26.54
C LEU A 74 4.79 -18.80 -28.00
N THR A 75 3.79 -18.83 -28.88
CA THR A 75 3.99 -18.60 -30.33
C THR A 75 3.35 -17.28 -30.72
N ALA A 76 4.09 -16.45 -31.42
CA ALA A 76 3.58 -15.23 -32.04
C ALA A 76 2.63 -15.56 -33.22
N ILE A 77 1.85 -14.56 -33.67
CA ILE A 77 0.90 -14.74 -34.78
C ILE A 77 1.60 -15.21 -36.08
N ASP A 78 2.85 -14.81 -36.29
CA ASP A 78 3.68 -15.20 -37.42
C ASP A 78 4.24 -16.63 -37.34
N GLY A 79 3.84 -17.38 -36.29
CA GLY A 79 4.27 -18.77 -36.07
C GLY A 79 5.65 -18.89 -35.39
N GLN A 80 6.35 -17.80 -35.13
CA GLN A 80 7.65 -17.84 -34.43
C GLN A 80 7.45 -18.05 -32.93
N MET A 81 8.25 -18.95 -32.36
CA MET A 81 8.27 -19.17 -30.92
C MET A 81 8.90 -17.99 -30.22
N LEU A 82 8.22 -17.46 -29.20
CA LEU A 82 8.76 -16.41 -28.34
C LEU A 82 9.80 -17.01 -27.39
N GLN A 83 10.94 -16.33 -27.32
CA GLN A 83 12.03 -16.67 -26.42
C GLN A 83 12.22 -15.55 -25.41
N GLY A 84 12.82 -15.86 -24.27
CA GLY A 84 13.13 -14.88 -23.25
C GLY A 84 12.78 -15.32 -21.85
N MET A 85 12.71 -14.34 -20.95
CA MET A 85 12.35 -14.56 -19.56
C MET A 85 10.90 -15.00 -19.46
N ASN A 86 10.66 -16.09 -18.73
CA ASN A 86 9.33 -16.63 -18.53
C ASN A 86 8.79 -16.40 -17.10
N SER A 87 9.55 -15.73 -16.25
CA SER A 87 9.09 -15.29 -14.94
C SER A 87 9.92 -14.13 -14.46
N PHE A 88 9.30 -13.29 -13.63
CA PHE A 88 9.98 -12.25 -12.86
C PHE A 88 9.26 -12.03 -11.54
N THR A 89 9.96 -11.49 -10.55
CA THR A 89 9.41 -11.19 -9.24
C THR A 89 9.34 -9.68 -9.00
N PHE A 90 8.38 -9.27 -8.19
CA PHE A 90 8.36 -7.96 -7.58
C PHE A 90 7.98 -8.07 -6.11
N LYS A 91 8.53 -7.19 -5.28
CA LYS A 91 8.23 -7.12 -3.86
C LYS A 91 7.45 -5.85 -3.54
N THR A 92 6.45 -5.99 -2.70
CA THR A 92 5.74 -4.84 -2.14
C THR A 92 6.58 -4.20 -1.03
N GLN A 93 6.38 -2.91 -0.82
CA GLN A 93 7.12 -2.19 0.22
C GLN A 93 6.68 -2.61 1.61
N GLU A 94 7.52 -2.31 2.59
CA GLU A 94 7.23 -2.50 4.01
C GLU A 94 6.15 -1.54 4.48
N LEU A 95 5.42 -1.97 5.52
CA LEU A 95 4.55 -1.09 6.27
C LEU A 95 5.43 -0.01 6.93
N SER A 96 5.12 1.23 6.68
CA SER A 96 5.87 2.37 7.22
C SER A 96 4.93 3.41 7.80
N LEU A 97 5.36 4.04 8.89
CA LEU A 97 4.76 5.26 9.39
C LEU A 97 5.24 6.41 8.51
N LEU A 98 4.31 7.10 7.88
CA LEU A 98 4.60 8.20 6.95
C LEU A 98 4.62 9.55 7.65
N SER A 99 3.71 9.74 8.64
CA SER A 99 3.63 10.98 9.39
C SER A 99 2.93 10.79 10.73
N ILE A 100 3.27 11.68 11.67
CA ILE A 100 2.59 11.87 12.96
C ILE A 100 1.98 13.27 12.91
N ILE A 101 0.70 13.38 13.19
CA ILE A 101 -0.05 14.65 13.12
C ILE A 101 -0.63 14.93 14.51
N PRO A 102 -0.01 15.85 15.30
CA PRO A 102 -0.55 16.26 16.58
C PRO A 102 -1.76 17.18 16.40
N GLY A 103 -2.71 17.17 17.33
CA GLY A 103 -3.93 17.97 17.23
C GLY A 103 -4.76 17.67 15.99
N TYR A 104 -4.89 16.40 15.66
CA TYR A 104 -5.42 15.92 14.37
C TYR A 104 -6.80 16.49 14.03
N GLU A 105 -7.75 16.48 14.96
CA GLU A 105 -9.10 17.02 14.70
C GLU A 105 -9.08 18.54 14.47
N ALA A 106 -8.22 19.28 15.18
CA ALA A 106 -8.07 20.71 14.95
C ALA A 106 -7.45 21.00 13.57
N GLN A 107 -6.42 20.28 13.18
CA GLN A 107 -5.79 20.42 11.85
C GLN A 107 -6.75 20.04 10.73
N LYS A 108 -7.52 18.97 10.89
CA LYS A 108 -8.57 18.56 9.95
C LYS A 108 -9.63 19.64 9.75
N ASN A 109 -9.90 20.46 10.76
CA ASN A 109 -10.81 21.59 10.72
C ASN A 109 -10.13 22.92 10.31
N GLY A 110 -8.90 22.87 9.82
CA GLY A 110 -8.19 24.01 9.24
C GLY A 110 -7.26 24.76 10.20
N ALA A 111 -7.05 24.28 11.44
CA ALA A 111 -6.06 24.86 12.31
C ALA A 111 -4.64 24.53 11.81
N TYR A 112 -3.73 25.51 11.93
CA TYR A 112 -2.31 25.25 11.75
C TYR A 112 -1.70 24.96 13.13
N ILE A 113 -1.00 23.83 13.25
CA ILE A 113 -0.29 23.42 14.46
C ILE A 113 1.15 23.10 14.06
N ASP A 114 2.11 23.78 14.70
CA ASP A 114 3.52 23.44 14.57
C ASP A 114 3.80 22.18 15.42
N ASP A 115 4.40 21.17 14.84
CA ASP A 115 4.73 19.90 15.50
C ASP A 115 5.79 20.06 16.62
N ARG A 116 6.49 21.20 16.65
CA ARG A 116 7.46 21.57 17.67
C ARG A 116 6.87 22.35 18.85
N ASP A 117 5.67 22.90 18.66
CA ASP A 117 4.99 23.71 19.67
C ASP A 117 3.48 23.45 19.62
N VAL A 118 3.11 22.31 20.18
CA VAL A 118 1.73 21.82 20.17
C VAL A 118 1.01 22.30 21.41
N PRO A 119 -0.13 23.02 21.28
CA PRO A 119 -0.94 23.43 22.45
C PRO A 119 -1.33 22.22 23.31
N LEU A 120 -1.19 22.34 24.64
CA LEU A 120 -1.39 21.22 25.56
C LEU A 120 -2.79 20.58 25.47
N ASP A 121 -3.81 21.37 25.23
CA ASP A 121 -5.19 20.94 25.07
C ASP A 121 -5.40 20.13 23.78
N LEU A 122 -4.52 20.25 22.81
CA LEU A 122 -4.55 19.53 21.53
C LEU A 122 -3.54 18.38 21.47
N ALA A 123 -2.53 18.38 22.33
CA ALA A 123 -1.41 17.46 22.27
C ALA A 123 -1.80 15.98 22.47
N GLY A 124 -2.91 15.71 23.16
CA GLY A 124 -3.43 14.36 23.39
C GLY A 124 -4.17 13.75 22.20
N ASP A 125 -4.42 14.52 21.14
CA ASP A 125 -5.07 14.06 19.91
C ASP A 125 -4.03 13.91 18.80
N ILE A 126 -3.62 12.69 18.50
CA ILE A 126 -2.50 12.39 17.59
C ILE A 126 -2.98 11.47 16.49
N ALA A 127 -2.71 11.78 15.22
CA ALA A 127 -2.90 10.81 14.16
C ALA A 127 -1.58 10.23 13.66
N LEU A 128 -1.61 8.93 13.37
CA LEU A 128 -0.54 8.18 12.71
C LEU A 128 -0.98 7.82 11.30
N VAL A 129 -0.20 8.20 10.31
CA VAL A 129 -0.47 7.93 8.89
C VAL A 129 0.46 6.83 8.41
N PHE A 130 -0.10 5.74 7.90
CA PHE A 130 0.65 4.58 7.42
C PHE A 130 0.64 4.46 5.89
N SER A 131 1.64 3.77 5.35
CA SER A 131 1.74 3.47 3.91
C SER A 131 0.70 2.47 3.42
N TYR A 132 0.23 1.58 4.30
CA TYR A 132 -0.77 0.55 4.03
C TYR A 132 -1.90 0.59 5.06
N PRO A 133 -3.07 -0.04 4.76
CA PRO A 133 -4.12 -0.22 5.74
C PRO A 133 -3.63 -0.95 6.99
N VAL A 134 -4.07 -0.50 8.16
CA VAL A 134 -3.69 -1.06 9.46
C VAL A 134 -4.90 -1.37 10.32
N ASN A 135 -4.81 -2.47 11.07
CA ASN A 135 -5.83 -2.82 12.05
C ASN A 135 -5.51 -2.16 13.40
N PRO A 136 -6.40 -1.25 13.90
CA PRO A 136 -6.18 -0.55 15.16
C PRO A 136 -5.90 -1.46 16.36
N SER A 137 -6.60 -2.60 16.42
CA SER A 137 -6.47 -3.54 17.55
C SER A 137 -5.13 -4.25 17.57
N VAL A 138 -4.56 -4.52 16.41
CA VAL A 138 -3.26 -5.18 16.27
C VAL A 138 -2.14 -4.18 16.50
N ILE A 139 -2.17 -3.05 15.77
CA ILE A 139 -1.06 -2.10 15.81
C ILE A 139 -0.92 -1.40 17.18
N LYS A 140 -2.00 -1.29 17.94
CA LYS A 140 -1.99 -0.70 19.29
C LYS A 140 -0.96 -1.35 20.22
N GLU A 141 -0.73 -2.65 20.08
CA GLU A 141 0.21 -3.41 20.92
C GLU A 141 1.67 -3.01 20.66
N TYR A 142 1.94 -2.38 19.53
CA TYR A 142 3.26 -1.93 19.10
C TYR A 142 3.49 -0.43 19.26
N ILE A 143 2.49 0.32 19.74
CA ILE A 143 2.60 1.77 19.95
C ILE A 143 2.87 2.08 21.41
N GLU A 144 3.88 2.89 21.65
CA GLU A 144 4.17 3.49 22.96
C GLU A 144 4.17 5.00 22.84
N ILE A 145 3.48 5.69 23.74
CA ILE A 145 3.52 7.15 23.89
C ILE A 145 4.18 7.46 25.21
N ARG A 146 5.28 8.18 25.18
CA ARG A 146 6.07 8.47 26.39
C ARG A 146 6.77 9.84 26.34
N ASP A 147 7.05 10.37 27.52
CA ASP A 147 8.06 11.40 27.74
C ASP A 147 9.28 10.79 28.47
N GLU A 148 10.15 11.64 29.00
CA GLU A 148 11.34 11.21 29.75
C GLU A 148 11.01 10.49 31.08
N ASN A 149 9.79 10.71 31.61
CA ASN A 149 9.45 10.31 32.98
C ASN A 149 8.39 9.20 33.03
N LYS A 150 7.51 9.10 32.04
CA LYS A 150 6.42 8.12 32.04
C LYS A 150 5.94 7.73 30.65
N THR A 151 5.26 6.59 30.61
CA THR A 151 4.46 6.13 29.47
C THR A 151 2.99 6.48 29.70
N TYR A 152 2.32 6.94 28.65
CA TYR A 152 0.95 7.41 28.65
C TYR A 152 0.00 6.35 28.13
N SER A 153 -1.13 6.19 28.80
CA SER A 153 -2.23 5.36 28.31
C SER A 153 -3.02 6.10 27.23
N PHE A 154 -3.41 5.38 26.19
CA PHE A 154 -4.17 5.94 25.09
C PHE A 154 -5.24 4.96 24.57
N SER A 155 -6.25 5.51 23.94
CA SER A 155 -7.17 4.78 23.08
C SER A 155 -6.81 4.99 21.62
N VAL A 156 -7.16 4.01 20.78
CA VAL A 156 -6.92 4.07 19.35
C VAL A 156 -8.21 3.77 18.58
N LYS A 157 -8.44 4.52 17.51
CA LYS A 157 -9.53 4.24 16.55
C LYS A 157 -9.03 4.47 15.12
N ALA A 158 -9.66 3.83 14.14
CA ALA A 158 -9.42 4.15 12.75
C ALA A 158 -10.11 5.48 12.39
N ALA A 159 -9.33 6.43 11.85
CA ALA A 159 -9.87 7.61 11.19
C ALA A 159 -10.06 7.35 9.68
N SER A 160 -9.26 6.46 9.11
CA SER A 160 -9.43 5.81 7.80
C SER A 160 -8.69 4.47 7.80
N ASP A 161 -8.66 3.76 6.67
CA ASP A 161 -7.93 2.50 6.54
C ASP A 161 -6.42 2.63 6.82
N LYS A 162 -5.83 3.81 6.55
CA LYS A 162 -4.39 4.10 6.73
C LYS A 162 -4.10 5.11 7.84
N VAL A 163 -5.10 5.64 8.51
CA VAL A 163 -4.94 6.67 9.54
C VAL A 163 -5.52 6.19 10.85
N LEU A 164 -4.69 6.09 11.86
CA LEU A 164 -5.09 5.82 13.23
C LEU A 164 -5.10 7.13 14.03
N GLN A 165 -6.18 7.38 14.74
CA GLN A 165 -6.27 8.46 15.72
C GLN A 165 -6.07 7.90 17.12
N LEU A 166 -5.09 8.43 17.82
CA LEU A 166 -4.77 8.15 19.20
C LEU A 166 -5.35 9.26 20.06
N SER A 167 -5.92 8.89 21.20
CA SER A 167 -6.41 9.86 22.20
C SER A 167 -5.81 9.52 23.55
N VAL A 168 -4.93 10.41 24.02
CA VAL A 168 -4.32 10.38 25.35
C VAL A 168 -5.20 11.16 26.30
N LYS A 169 -5.60 10.56 27.43
CA LYS A 169 -6.47 11.22 28.42
C LYS A 169 -5.69 12.04 29.46
N ASP A 170 -4.45 11.65 29.70
CA ASP A 170 -3.58 12.34 30.63
C ASP A 170 -3.10 13.65 30.03
N THR A 171 -2.95 14.65 30.89
CA THR A 171 -2.33 15.92 30.48
C THR A 171 -0.82 15.75 30.41
N PHE A 172 -0.23 16.19 29.32
CA PHE A 172 1.21 16.30 29.18
C PHE A 172 1.75 17.46 30.04
N LYS A 173 3.02 17.38 30.39
CA LYS A 173 3.71 18.47 31.09
C LYS A 173 4.14 19.52 30.06
N GLU A 174 4.02 20.81 30.42
CA GLU A 174 4.58 21.90 29.63
C GLU A 174 6.07 21.69 29.38
N ASP A 175 6.55 22.13 28.23
CA ASP A 175 7.95 22.02 27.77
C ASP A 175 8.51 20.60 27.76
N SER A 176 7.64 19.58 27.63
CA SER A 176 8.06 18.20 27.51
C SER A 176 8.08 17.74 26.05
N THR A 177 9.05 16.88 25.72
CA THR A 177 9.10 16.18 24.43
C THR A 177 8.32 14.88 24.52
N ILE A 178 7.30 14.71 23.68
CA ILE A 178 6.51 13.48 23.60
C ILE A 178 7.02 12.64 22.44
N ALA A 179 7.41 11.41 22.75
CA ALA A 179 7.80 10.43 21.75
C ALA A 179 6.64 9.44 21.49
N VAL A 180 6.36 9.22 20.22
CA VAL A 180 5.54 8.10 19.75
C VAL A 180 6.48 7.07 19.14
N VAL A 181 6.53 5.89 19.72
CA VAL A 181 7.45 4.81 19.35
C VAL A 181 6.62 3.65 18.78
N LEU A 182 7.13 3.04 17.71
CA LEU A 182 6.57 1.88 17.01
C LEU A 182 7.59 0.75 17.00
#